data_c1e01a460b62456a853dc302f1efeddd
#
_entry.id   c1e01a460b62456a853dc302f1efeddd
#
_cell.length_a   1.000
_cell.length_b   1.000
_cell.length_c   1.000
_cell.angle_alpha   90.00
_cell.angle_beta   90.00
_cell.angle_gamma   90.00
#
_symmetry.space_group_name_H-M   'P 1'
#
loop_
_entity.id
_entity.type
_entity.pdbx_description
1 polymer ?
#
loop_
_entity_poly.entity_id
_entity_poly.type
_entity_poly.pdbx_seq_one_letter_code
_entity_poly.pdbx_strand_id
1 'polypeptide(L)'
;KKMVVLYFYPADMTGGCTAQACGYRDRIESFERLNAEVIGVSGDTAKNHQVFKKAHQLNFTLLADTDGKIAELFGVPVSRGEKTVTKSIDGVDVDLTRTATAKRRTFIIDRNGKVVHRDDRVNAKADPDSVEMFIKAVE
;
A
#
# COMPACT_ATOMS: atom_id res chain seq x y z
N LYS A 1 5.02 -21.34 1.21
CA LYS A 1 4.47 -20.17 0.53
C LYS A 1 3.66 -19.31 1.50
N LYS A 2 3.64 -18.02 1.24
CA LYS A 2 2.97 -17.05 2.10
C LYS A 2 1.66 -16.59 1.49
N MET A 3 0.72 -16.16 2.34
CA MET A 3 -0.37 -15.32 1.91
C MET A 3 0.20 -13.93 1.60
N VAL A 4 -0.40 -13.21 0.65
CA VAL A 4 0.04 -11.88 0.28
C VAL A 4 -1.11 -10.90 0.46
N VAL A 5 -0.86 -9.85 1.22
CA VAL A 5 -1.74 -8.68 1.30
C VAL A 5 -1.19 -7.67 0.29
N LEU A 6 -1.93 -7.45 -0.77
CA LEU A 6 -1.55 -6.48 -1.81
C LEU A 6 -2.54 -5.33 -1.76
N TYR A 7 -2.06 -4.15 -1.36
CA TYR A 7 -2.96 -3.00 -1.30
C TYR A 7 -2.47 -1.88 -2.20
N PHE A 8 -3.41 -1.30 -2.93
CA PHE A 8 -3.18 -0.14 -3.80
C PHE A 8 -3.63 1.12 -3.07
N TYR A 9 -2.83 2.17 -3.17
CA TYR A 9 -3.14 3.45 -2.54
C TYR A 9 -2.74 4.61 -3.47
N PRO A 10 -3.39 5.78 -3.33
CA PRO A 10 -3.18 6.86 -4.30
C PRO A 10 -1.80 7.50 -4.31
N ALA A 11 -1.23 7.80 -3.15
CA ALA A 11 0.00 8.59 -3.14
C ALA A 11 0.75 8.52 -1.81
N ASP A 12 2.09 8.44 -1.90
CA ASP A 12 2.97 8.50 -0.74
C ASP A 12 2.80 9.83 0.02
N MET A 13 2.98 9.78 1.32
CA MET A 13 3.01 10.94 2.22
C MET A 13 1.67 11.68 2.38
N THR A 14 0.58 11.20 1.81
CA THR A 14 -0.75 11.78 2.03
C THR A 14 -1.39 11.22 3.30
N GLY A 15 -2.37 11.94 3.87
CA GLY A 15 -2.93 11.61 5.19
C GLY A 15 -3.48 10.20 5.32
N GLY A 16 -4.45 9.83 4.48
CA GLY A 16 -5.05 8.48 4.52
C GLY A 16 -4.05 7.38 4.19
N CYS A 17 -3.19 7.62 3.20
CA CYS A 17 -2.17 6.65 2.81
C CYS A 17 -1.14 6.44 3.91
N THR A 18 -0.77 7.50 4.62
CA THR A 18 0.14 7.42 5.76
C THR A 18 -0.49 6.63 6.90
N ALA A 19 -1.76 6.90 7.23
CA ALA A 19 -2.48 6.16 8.27
C ALA A 19 -2.54 4.67 7.96
N GLN A 20 -2.86 4.31 6.71
CA GLN A 20 -2.91 2.91 6.28
C GLN A 20 -1.54 2.23 6.38
N ALA A 21 -0.50 2.89 5.86
CA ALA A 21 0.86 2.34 5.89
C ALA A 21 1.38 2.15 7.32
N CYS A 22 1.15 3.13 8.19
CA CYS A 22 1.57 3.02 9.60
C CYS A 22 0.80 1.92 10.32
N GLY A 23 -0.47 1.72 9.99
CA GLY A 23 -1.26 0.62 10.54
C GLY A 23 -0.69 -0.74 10.16
N TYR A 24 -0.28 -0.92 8.92
CA TYR A 24 0.41 -2.14 8.50
C TYR A 24 1.78 -2.29 9.16
N ARG A 25 2.56 -1.20 9.20
CA ARG A 25 3.87 -1.20 9.86
C ARG A 25 3.77 -1.75 11.29
N ASP A 26 2.79 -1.28 12.04
CA ASP A 26 2.62 -1.65 13.44
C ASP A 26 2.20 -3.11 13.62
N ARG A 27 1.76 -3.78 12.54
CA ARG A 27 1.26 -5.15 12.57
C ARG A 27 2.14 -6.15 11.82
N ILE A 28 3.31 -5.72 11.32
CA ILE A 28 4.16 -6.61 10.50
C ILE A 28 4.57 -7.86 11.27
N GLU A 29 4.92 -7.76 12.55
CA GLU A 29 5.26 -8.95 13.34
C GLU A 29 4.11 -9.95 13.40
N SER A 30 2.89 -9.46 13.57
CA SER A 30 1.70 -10.31 13.57
C SER A 30 1.51 -10.99 12.22
N PHE A 31 1.65 -10.24 11.11
CA PHE A 31 1.54 -10.82 9.77
C PHE A 31 2.63 -11.87 9.53
N GLU A 32 3.84 -11.63 9.97
CA GLU A 32 4.92 -12.62 9.85
C GLU A 32 4.60 -13.91 10.59
N ARG A 33 4.06 -13.80 11.80
CA ARG A 33 3.61 -14.98 12.57
C ARG A 33 2.48 -15.73 11.87
N LEU A 34 1.65 -15.02 11.11
CA LEU A 34 0.57 -15.62 10.32
C LEU A 34 1.05 -16.10 8.95
N ASN A 35 2.33 -16.02 8.68
CA ASN A 35 2.96 -16.38 7.40
C ASN A 35 2.33 -15.59 6.23
N ALA A 36 2.17 -14.30 6.44
CA ALA A 36 1.63 -13.37 5.45
C ALA A 36 2.62 -12.24 5.19
N GLU A 37 2.65 -11.77 3.95
CA GLU A 37 3.50 -10.66 3.51
C GLU A 37 2.64 -9.50 3.06
N VAL A 38 3.03 -8.28 3.44
CA VAL A 38 2.31 -7.07 3.05
C VAL A 38 3.09 -6.35 1.95
N ILE A 39 2.41 -5.99 0.87
CA ILE A 39 2.99 -5.24 -0.25
C ILE A 39 2.05 -4.08 -0.57
N GLY A 40 2.58 -2.85 -0.52
CA GLY A 40 1.85 -1.66 -0.95
C GLY A 40 2.24 -1.28 -2.36
N VAL A 41 1.29 -0.78 -3.14
CA VAL A 41 1.51 -0.40 -4.54
C VAL A 41 0.89 0.98 -4.79
N SER A 42 1.67 1.88 -5.36
CA SER A 42 1.16 3.17 -5.84
C SER A 42 1.90 3.58 -7.11
N GLY A 43 1.40 4.62 -7.76
CA GLY A 43 2.04 5.19 -8.95
C GLY A 43 3.25 6.06 -8.64
N ASP A 44 3.66 6.13 -7.40
CA ASP A 44 4.86 6.86 -7.00
C ASP A 44 6.12 6.16 -7.50
N THR A 45 7.20 6.93 -7.64
CA THR A 45 8.51 6.40 -8.03
C THR A 45 9.14 5.65 -6.87
N ALA A 46 10.16 4.84 -7.18
CA ALA A 46 10.96 4.18 -6.14
C ALA A 46 11.60 5.19 -5.19
N LYS A 47 11.99 6.36 -5.71
CA LYS A 47 12.56 7.44 -4.91
C LYS A 47 11.54 7.99 -3.91
N ASN A 48 10.30 8.21 -4.36
CA ASN A 48 9.21 8.65 -3.47
C ASN A 48 8.97 7.62 -2.38
N HIS A 49 8.95 6.33 -2.74
CA HIS A 49 8.78 5.25 -1.77
C HIS A 49 9.90 5.23 -0.72
N GLN A 50 11.13 5.51 -1.11
CA GLN A 50 12.24 5.59 -0.16
C GLN A 50 12.02 6.72 0.85
N VAL A 51 11.55 7.88 0.37
CA VAL A 51 11.21 9.01 1.23
C VAL A 51 10.11 8.62 2.21
N PHE A 52 9.06 7.99 1.72
CA PHE A 52 7.93 7.57 2.53
C PHE A 52 8.35 6.53 3.60
N LYS A 53 9.11 5.52 3.18
CA LYS A 53 9.61 4.50 4.10
C LYS A 53 10.48 5.09 5.20
N LYS A 54 11.36 6.02 4.84
CA LYS A 54 12.25 6.65 5.81
C LYS A 54 11.49 7.55 6.77
N ALA A 55 10.57 8.36 6.26
CA ALA A 55 9.81 9.32 7.06
C ALA A 55 8.95 8.64 8.12
N HIS A 56 8.39 7.47 7.82
CA HIS A 56 7.47 6.76 8.70
C HIS A 56 7.97 5.39 9.15
N GLN A 57 9.24 5.07 8.87
CA GLN A 57 9.87 3.82 9.29
C GLN A 57 9.07 2.59 8.83
N LEU A 58 8.62 2.61 7.59
CA LEU A 58 7.85 1.50 7.02
C LEU A 58 8.76 0.29 6.83
N ASN A 59 8.30 -0.86 7.29
CA ASN A 59 9.08 -2.10 7.37
C ASN A 59 8.52 -3.19 6.45
N PHE A 60 7.93 -2.81 5.33
CA PHE A 60 7.41 -3.73 4.33
C PHE A 60 7.66 -3.17 2.93
N THR A 61 7.41 -3.99 1.91
CA THR A 61 7.71 -3.65 0.52
C THR A 61 6.68 -2.67 -0.06
N LEU A 62 7.18 -1.64 -0.74
CA LEU A 62 6.37 -0.77 -1.58
C LEU A 62 6.83 -0.92 -3.02
N LEU A 63 5.89 -1.18 -3.93
CA LEU A 63 6.18 -1.32 -5.36
C LEU A 63 5.81 -0.04 -6.10
N ALA A 64 6.69 0.38 -7.00
CA ALA A 64 6.51 1.57 -7.84
C ALA A 64 5.81 1.17 -9.14
N ASP A 65 4.53 1.51 -9.27
CA ASP A 65 3.72 1.23 -10.45
C ASP A 65 3.56 2.52 -11.26
N THR A 66 4.67 3.06 -11.75
CA THR A 66 4.73 4.40 -12.33
C THR A 66 3.87 4.57 -13.59
N ASP A 67 3.60 3.50 -14.31
CA ASP A 67 2.74 3.52 -15.50
C ASP A 67 1.33 2.97 -15.24
N GLY A 68 1.04 2.54 -14.02
CA GLY A 68 -0.27 2.04 -13.64
C GLY A 68 -0.60 0.65 -14.15
N LYS A 69 0.37 -0.09 -14.67
CA LYS A 69 0.12 -1.41 -15.27
C LYS A 69 -0.25 -2.48 -14.25
N ILE A 70 0.34 -2.44 -13.07
CA ILE A 70 -0.01 -3.40 -12.01
C ILE A 70 -1.47 -3.17 -11.58
N ALA A 71 -1.85 -1.91 -11.40
CA ALA A 71 -3.23 -1.55 -11.08
C ALA A 71 -4.20 -2.08 -12.15
N GLU A 72 -3.86 -1.89 -13.43
CA GLU A 72 -4.69 -2.40 -14.52
C GLU A 72 -4.84 -3.93 -14.47
N LEU A 73 -3.78 -4.65 -14.20
CA LEU A 73 -3.81 -6.12 -14.11
C LEU A 73 -4.78 -6.60 -13.03
N PHE A 74 -4.95 -5.84 -11.96
CA PHE A 74 -5.84 -6.19 -10.86
C PHE A 74 -7.23 -5.55 -10.99
N GLY A 75 -7.49 -4.85 -12.10
CA GLY A 75 -8.77 -4.18 -12.31
C GLY A 75 -8.97 -2.96 -11.40
N VAL A 76 -7.89 -2.40 -10.88
CA VAL A 76 -7.94 -1.21 -10.03
C VAL A 76 -8.00 0.03 -10.92
N PRO A 77 -9.01 0.92 -10.73
CA PRO A 77 -9.07 2.15 -11.49
C PRO A 77 -7.82 3.00 -11.26
N VAL A 78 -7.22 3.46 -12.33
CA VAL A 78 -6.02 4.28 -12.28
C VAL A 78 -6.18 5.44 -13.25
N SER A 79 -5.83 6.65 -12.80
CA SER A 79 -5.77 7.83 -13.66
C SER A 79 -4.31 8.16 -13.94
N ARG A 80 -4.04 8.58 -15.17
CA ARG A 80 -2.71 8.96 -15.60
C ARG A 80 -2.62 10.46 -15.74
N GLY A 81 -1.44 10.99 -15.44
CA GLY A 81 -1.18 12.43 -15.43
C GLY A 81 -0.30 12.80 -14.27
N GLU A 82 0.52 13.82 -14.47
CA GLU A 82 1.48 14.24 -13.46
C GLU A 82 0.79 14.96 -12.30
N LYS A 83 1.12 14.56 -11.09
CA LYS A 83 0.65 15.21 -9.86
C LYS A 83 1.81 15.30 -8.88
N THR A 84 1.89 16.43 -8.18
CA THR A 84 2.95 16.67 -7.20
C THR A 84 2.33 17.01 -5.86
N VAL A 85 2.86 16.38 -4.81
CA VAL A 85 2.53 16.68 -3.41
C VAL A 85 3.79 17.21 -2.77
N THR A 86 3.68 18.35 -2.08
CA THR A 86 4.81 18.92 -1.34
C THR A 86 4.58 18.70 0.14
N LYS A 87 5.55 18.08 0.81
CA LYS A 87 5.49 17.79 2.24
C LYS A 87 6.75 18.30 2.95
N SER A 88 6.56 18.83 4.15
CA SER A 88 7.69 19.22 4.99
C SER A 88 8.17 18.00 5.77
N ILE A 89 9.45 17.67 5.61
CA ILE A 89 10.10 16.56 6.30
C ILE A 89 11.35 17.12 6.97
N ASP A 90 11.38 17.07 8.31
CA ASP A 90 12.49 17.62 9.12
C ASP A 90 12.78 19.09 8.77
N GLY A 91 11.72 19.86 8.52
CA GLY A 91 11.82 21.29 8.21
C GLY A 91 12.20 21.62 6.77
N VAL A 92 12.29 20.61 5.90
CA VAL A 92 12.61 20.78 4.48
C VAL A 92 11.41 20.38 3.64
N ASP A 93 11.01 21.23 2.70
CA ASP A 93 9.93 20.90 1.76
C ASP A 93 10.45 19.92 0.70
N VAL A 94 9.74 18.80 0.54
CA VAL A 94 10.07 17.76 -0.43
C VAL A 94 8.90 17.61 -1.39
N ASP A 95 9.19 17.67 -2.69
CA ASP A 95 8.20 17.43 -3.74
C ASP A 95 8.21 15.96 -4.14
N LEU A 96 7.02 15.35 -4.12
CA LEU A 96 6.84 13.97 -4.56
C LEU A 96 5.92 14.00 -5.78
N THR A 97 6.50 13.77 -6.96
CA THR A 97 5.78 13.77 -8.22
C THR A 97 5.50 12.33 -8.66
N ARG A 98 4.28 12.08 -9.13
CA ARG A 98 3.88 10.80 -9.67
C ARG A 98 3.14 10.99 -10.99
N THR A 99 3.11 9.95 -11.82
CA THR A 99 2.48 10.00 -13.14
C THR A 99 1.26 9.09 -13.27
N ALA A 100 0.96 8.32 -12.23
CA ALA A 100 -0.23 7.48 -12.16
C ALA A 100 -0.79 7.54 -10.74
N THR A 101 -2.12 7.53 -10.63
CA THR A 101 -2.81 7.56 -9.33
C THR A 101 -3.86 6.47 -9.31
N ALA A 102 -3.65 5.46 -8.46
CA ALA A 102 -4.58 4.34 -8.30
C ALA A 102 -5.62 4.66 -7.23
N LYS A 103 -6.81 4.09 -7.38
CA LYS A 103 -7.80 4.12 -6.31
C LYS A 103 -7.38 3.13 -5.22
N ARG A 104 -7.86 3.37 -4.00
CA ARG A 104 -7.54 2.52 -2.86
C ARG A 104 -8.31 1.20 -2.96
N ARG A 105 -7.56 0.09 -3.01
CA ARG A 105 -8.10 -1.27 -3.10
C ARG A 105 -7.20 -2.21 -2.32
N THR A 106 -7.77 -3.20 -1.68
CA THR A 106 -7.00 -4.21 -0.94
C THR A 106 -7.37 -5.59 -1.41
N PHE A 107 -6.37 -6.41 -1.67
CA PHE A 107 -6.50 -7.80 -2.09
C PHE A 107 -5.76 -8.69 -1.11
N ILE A 108 -6.32 -9.86 -0.84
CA ILE A 108 -5.61 -10.91 -0.11
C ILE A 108 -5.51 -12.11 -1.04
N ILE A 109 -4.28 -12.56 -1.25
CA ILE A 109 -3.94 -13.66 -2.16
C ILE A 109 -3.49 -14.84 -1.31
N ASP A 110 -4.11 -16.02 -1.51
CA ASP A 110 -3.76 -17.19 -0.72
C ASP A 110 -2.44 -17.83 -1.18
N ARG A 111 -2.04 -18.88 -0.49
CA ARG A 111 -0.78 -19.59 -0.76
C ARG A 111 -0.75 -20.25 -2.13
N ASN A 112 -1.90 -20.45 -2.76
CA ASN A 112 -2.02 -21.00 -4.10
C ASN A 112 -2.07 -19.95 -5.20
N GLY A 113 -1.93 -18.68 -4.84
CA GLY A 113 -1.96 -17.57 -5.81
C GLY A 113 -3.37 -17.13 -6.18
N LYS A 114 -4.38 -17.51 -5.41
CA LYS A 114 -5.77 -17.10 -5.66
C LYS A 114 -6.14 -15.90 -4.82
N VAL A 115 -6.85 -14.93 -5.41
CA VAL A 115 -7.45 -13.83 -4.67
C VAL A 115 -8.63 -14.37 -3.87
N VAL A 116 -8.53 -14.31 -2.55
CA VAL A 116 -9.57 -14.80 -1.64
C VAL A 116 -10.34 -13.67 -0.96
N HIS A 117 -9.88 -12.45 -1.10
CA HIS A 117 -10.55 -11.26 -0.56
C HIS A 117 -10.24 -10.06 -1.42
N ARG A 118 -11.24 -9.23 -1.68
CA ARG A 118 -11.09 -7.97 -2.39
C ARG A 118 -11.96 -6.92 -1.72
N ASP A 119 -11.38 -5.78 -1.39
CA ASP A 119 -12.11 -4.65 -0.81
C ASP A 119 -12.00 -3.46 -1.75
N ASP A 120 -13.14 -3.05 -2.32
CA ASP A 120 -13.24 -1.91 -3.22
C ASP A 120 -13.64 -0.62 -2.50
N ARG A 121 -13.91 -0.70 -1.19
CA ARG A 121 -14.33 0.42 -0.36
C ARG A 121 -13.48 0.51 0.89
N VAL A 122 -12.18 0.56 0.68
CA VAL A 122 -11.21 0.51 1.78
C VAL A 122 -11.30 1.75 2.65
N ASN A 123 -11.46 1.53 3.95
CA ASN A 123 -11.24 2.56 4.95
C ASN A 123 -9.75 2.48 5.33
N ALA A 124 -8.97 3.50 4.93
CA ALA A 124 -7.52 3.48 5.09
C ALA A 124 -7.08 3.22 6.53
N LYS A 125 -7.74 3.84 7.49
CA LYS A 125 -7.40 3.72 8.91
C LYS A 125 -7.73 2.34 9.48
N ALA A 126 -8.85 1.75 9.06
CA ALA A 126 -9.34 0.48 9.58
C ALA A 126 -8.78 -0.73 8.83
N ASP A 127 -8.29 -0.54 7.61
CA ASP A 127 -7.90 -1.64 6.72
C ASP A 127 -6.85 -2.59 7.33
N PRO A 128 -5.74 -2.12 7.92
CA PRO A 128 -4.75 -3.04 8.47
C PRO A 128 -5.32 -3.99 9.53
N ASP A 129 -6.18 -3.48 10.41
CA ASP A 129 -6.82 -4.31 11.42
C ASP A 129 -7.82 -5.29 10.80
N SER A 130 -8.62 -4.83 9.85
CA SER A 130 -9.60 -5.67 9.15
C SER A 130 -8.91 -6.82 8.40
N VAL A 131 -7.80 -6.54 7.74
CA VAL A 131 -7.03 -7.55 7.01
C VAL A 131 -6.42 -8.56 7.98
N GLU A 132 -5.85 -8.09 9.07
CA GLU A 132 -5.30 -8.99 10.10
C GLU A 132 -6.36 -9.94 10.65
N MET A 133 -7.54 -9.41 10.95
CA MET A 133 -8.67 -10.22 11.43
C MET A 133 -9.11 -11.26 10.41
N PHE A 134 -9.15 -10.88 9.12
CA PHE A 134 -9.51 -11.82 8.06
C PHE A 134 -8.52 -12.98 8.00
N ILE A 135 -7.23 -12.69 8.01
CA ILE A 135 -6.18 -13.73 7.92
C ILE A 135 -6.22 -14.65 9.14
N LYS A 136 -6.42 -14.09 10.33
CA LYS A 136 -6.55 -14.90 11.55
C LYS A 136 -7.75 -15.84 11.47
N ALA A 137 -8.84 -15.41 10.86
CA ALA A 137 -10.06 -16.21 10.76
C ALA A 137 -9.94 -17.38 9.79
N VAL A 138 -9.05 -17.29 8.79
CA VAL A 138 -8.89 -18.33 7.76
C VAL A 138 -7.67 -19.23 8.01
N GLU A 139 -6.88 -18.92 9.02
CA GLU A 139 -5.70 -19.74 9.39
C GLU A 139 -6.02 -20.93 10.32
#